data_513635ffd3e8d730a544532e6b99b91b
#
_entry.id   513635ffd3e8d730a544532e6b99b91b
#
_cell.length_a   1.000
_cell.length_b   1.000
_cell.length_c   1.000
_cell.angle_alpha   90.00
_cell.angle_beta   90.00
_cell.angle_gamma   90.00
#
_symmetry.space_group_name_H-M   'P 1'
#
loop_
_entity.id
_entity.type
_entity.pdbx_description
1 polymer ?
#
loop_
_entity_poly.entity_id
_entity_poly.type
_entity_poly.pdbx_seq_one_letter_code
_entity_poly.pdbx_strand_id
1 'polypeptide(L)'
;NQVIFKIPSIGSVIIGNNVEIGANTAIDRGTIEDTIVGDNTKIDDLVMIGHNCRIGKGCMIVSQVGIAGSCVIGDRVVIAGQAGLADHLNIGDDSIIAAQAGVSKSFPAKSIVIGSPAMPRKEFIKQMKLMKDAADLISKFKKYFKIKYFFKFCK
;
A
#
# COMPACT_ATOMS: atom_id res chain seq x y z
N ASN A 1 15.99 -11.98 -29.90
CA ASN A 1 15.47 -12.74 -28.76
C ASN A 1 16.13 -12.21 -27.50
N GLN A 2 15.36 -11.54 -26.63
CA GLN A 2 15.85 -11.18 -25.29
C GLN A 2 15.83 -12.44 -24.42
N VAL A 3 16.99 -12.85 -23.92
CA VAL A 3 17.10 -13.94 -22.95
C VAL A 3 17.19 -13.31 -21.57
N ILE A 4 16.24 -13.65 -20.69
CA ILE A 4 16.25 -13.21 -19.29
C ILE A 4 17.16 -14.16 -18.50
N PHE A 5 18.26 -13.66 -17.96
CA PHE A 5 19.15 -14.42 -17.11
C PHE A 5 18.75 -14.27 -15.64
N LYS A 6 18.72 -15.39 -14.90
CA LYS A 6 18.52 -15.37 -13.46
C LYS A 6 19.78 -14.80 -12.77
N ILE A 7 19.60 -13.76 -11.97
CA ILE A 7 20.65 -13.25 -11.09
C ILE A 7 20.70 -14.17 -9.85
N PRO A 8 21.87 -14.75 -9.50
CA PRO A 8 22.02 -15.55 -8.29
C PRO A 8 21.77 -14.69 -7.05
N SER A 9 20.94 -15.17 -6.14
CA SER A 9 20.72 -14.54 -4.83
C SER A 9 21.49 -15.31 -3.77
N ILE A 10 22.45 -14.65 -3.11
CA ILE A 10 23.37 -15.22 -2.13
C ILE A 10 23.08 -14.78 -0.70
N GLY A 11 22.23 -13.76 -0.51
CA GLY A 11 21.75 -13.35 0.79
C GLY A 11 20.83 -14.38 1.45
N SER A 12 20.44 -14.12 2.66
CA SER A 12 19.61 -15.00 3.50
C SER A 12 18.27 -14.32 3.84
N VAL A 13 17.46 -15.01 4.63
CA VAL A 13 16.33 -14.46 5.37
C VAL A 13 16.67 -14.55 6.85
N ILE A 14 16.66 -13.42 7.55
CA ILE A 14 16.90 -13.34 8.99
C ILE A 14 15.57 -13.04 9.68
N ILE A 15 15.12 -13.93 10.54
CA ILE A 15 13.90 -13.77 11.32
C ILE A 15 14.29 -13.50 12.77
N GLY A 16 13.78 -12.42 13.33
CA GLY A 16 14.00 -12.03 14.71
C GLY A 16 13.28 -12.93 15.72
N ASN A 17 13.33 -12.54 16.98
CA ASN A 17 12.72 -13.28 18.07
C ASN A 17 11.21 -13.06 18.11
N ASN A 18 10.47 -14.11 18.49
CA ASN A 18 9.02 -14.03 18.72
C ASN A 18 8.23 -13.51 17.50
N VAL A 19 8.69 -13.86 16.29
CA VAL A 19 8.00 -13.58 15.03
C VAL A 19 7.00 -14.70 14.76
N GLU A 20 5.80 -14.34 14.32
CA GLU A 20 4.80 -15.29 13.82
C GLU A 20 4.65 -15.11 12.31
N ILE A 21 4.56 -16.23 11.59
CA ILE A 21 4.42 -16.24 10.13
C ILE A 21 3.30 -17.21 9.79
N GLY A 22 2.25 -16.66 9.14
CA GLY A 22 1.06 -17.39 8.76
C GLY A 22 1.26 -18.33 7.58
N ALA A 23 0.26 -19.14 7.33
CA ALA A 23 0.28 -20.18 6.31
C ALA A 23 0.44 -19.58 4.89
N ASN A 24 1.22 -20.27 4.05
CA ASN A 24 1.49 -19.86 2.66
C ASN A 24 2.10 -18.46 2.49
N THR A 25 2.70 -17.90 3.53
CA THR A 25 3.49 -16.68 3.44
C THR A 25 4.86 -17.00 2.85
N ALA A 26 5.28 -16.20 1.87
CA ALA A 26 6.56 -16.31 1.21
C ALA A 26 7.44 -15.12 1.56
N ILE A 27 8.71 -15.38 1.91
CA ILE A 27 9.73 -14.36 2.17
C ILE A 27 10.94 -14.68 1.30
N ASP A 28 11.22 -13.81 0.35
CA ASP A 28 12.36 -13.98 -0.55
C ASP A 28 13.68 -13.68 0.16
N ARG A 29 14.68 -14.48 -0.12
CA ARG A 29 16.04 -14.16 0.30
C ARG A 29 16.57 -12.91 -0.39
N GLY A 30 17.47 -12.22 0.25
CA GLY A 30 18.13 -11.08 -0.36
C GLY A 30 19.06 -11.48 -1.51
N THR A 31 19.29 -10.57 -2.43
CA THR A 31 20.23 -10.80 -3.54
C THR A 31 21.68 -10.85 -3.07
N ILE A 32 22.15 -9.85 -2.38
CA ILE A 32 23.48 -9.78 -1.75
C ILE A 32 23.30 -9.60 -0.23
N GLU A 33 22.61 -8.54 0.18
CA GLU A 33 22.22 -8.32 1.57
C GLU A 33 21.00 -9.19 1.92
N ASP A 34 20.76 -9.37 3.21
CA ASP A 34 19.69 -10.21 3.73
C ASP A 34 18.32 -9.50 3.67
N THR A 35 17.26 -10.29 3.58
CA THR A 35 15.90 -9.88 3.94
C THR A 35 15.73 -10.08 5.44
N ILE A 36 15.24 -9.07 6.15
CA ILE A 36 15.22 -9.06 7.62
C ILE A 36 13.80 -8.80 8.13
N VAL A 37 13.38 -9.61 9.12
CA VAL A 37 12.14 -9.41 9.87
C VAL A 37 12.50 -9.20 11.33
N GLY A 38 12.14 -8.03 11.88
CA GLY A 38 12.44 -7.65 13.26
C GLY A 38 11.59 -8.36 14.31
N ASP A 39 12.07 -8.32 15.55
CA ASP A 39 11.47 -8.99 16.70
C ASP A 39 9.98 -8.63 16.89
N ASN A 40 9.20 -9.58 17.41
CA ASN A 40 7.78 -9.44 17.78
C ASN A 40 6.85 -9.07 16.61
N THR A 41 7.30 -9.16 15.36
CA THR A 41 6.48 -8.89 14.18
C THR A 41 5.54 -10.06 13.91
N LYS A 42 4.31 -9.77 13.55
CA LYS A 42 3.27 -10.74 13.20
C LYS A 42 2.91 -10.60 11.73
N ILE A 43 3.07 -11.68 10.99
CA ILE A 43 2.80 -11.78 9.55
C ILE A 43 1.72 -12.83 9.38
N ASP A 44 0.62 -12.44 8.78
CA ASP A 44 -0.56 -13.29 8.56
C ASP A 44 -0.38 -14.17 7.31
N ASP A 45 -1.43 -14.87 6.94
CA ASP A 45 -1.45 -15.83 5.83
C ASP A 45 -1.33 -15.16 4.46
N LEU A 46 -0.74 -15.87 3.49
CA LEU A 46 -0.68 -15.45 2.09
C LEU A 46 0.05 -14.11 1.86
N VAL A 47 0.94 -13.72 2.74
CA VAL A 47 1.76 -12.51 2.58
C VAL A 47 2.95 -12.82 1.68
N MET A 48 3.33 -11.86 0.82
CA MET A 48 4.55 -11.90 0.02
C MET A 48 5.49 -10.78 0.43
N ILE A 49 6.69 -11.12 0.86
CA ILE A 49 7.78 -10.19 1.16
C ILE A 49 8.90 -10.41 0.17
N GLY A 50 9.15 -9.42 -0.68
CA GLY A 50 10.19 -9.44 -1.70
C GLY A 50 11.60 -9.37 -1.11
N HIS A 51 12.58 -9.64 -1.98
CA HIS A 51 14.00 -9.68 -1.63
C HIS A 51 14.51 -8.36 -1.04
N ASN A 52 15.49 -8.44 -0.15
CA ASN A 52 16.16 -7.28 0.47
C ASN A 52 15.24 -6.35 1.29
N CYS A 53 14.05 -6.80 1.65
CA CYS A 53 13.17 -6.03 2.54
C CYS A 53 13.72 -6.02 3.96
N ARG A 54 13.54 -4.90 4.66
CA ARG A 54 13.83 -4.74 6.08
C ARG A 54 12.55 -4.37 6.79
N ILE A 55 12.00 -5.33 7.53
CA ILE A 55 10.78 -5.15 8.33
C ILE A 55 11.21 -4.87 9.76
N GLY A 56 10.75 -3.79 10.34
CA GLY A 56 11.04 -3.40 11.72
C GLY A 56 10.40 -4.30 12.77
N LYS A 57 10.49 -3.88 14.02
CA LYS A 57 10.00 -4.62 15.18
C LYS A 57 8.53 -4.33 15.44
N GLY A 58 7.81 -5.34 15.96
CA GLY A 58 6.42 -5.17 16.39
C GLY A 58 5.44 -4.78 15.29
N CYS A 59 5.77 -5.08 14.03
CA CYS A 59 4.89 -4.82 12.90
C CYS A 59 3.73 -5.83 12.86
N MET A 60 2.62 -5.42 12.25
CA MET A 60 1.48 -6.27 11.93
C MET A 60 1.23 -6.23 10.43
N ILE A 61 1.43 -7.36 9.75
CA ILE A 61 1.25 -7.49 8.30
C ILE A 61 0.12 -8.48 8.09
N VAL A 62 -1.03 -7.96 7.64
CA VAL A 62 -2.29 -8.70 7.54
C VAL A 62 -2.35 -9.48 6.22
N SER A 63 -3.25 -10.44 6.14
CA SER A 63 -3.36 -11.38 5.02
C SER A 63 -3.36 -10.73 3.63
N GLN A 64 -2.73 -11.42 2.68
CA GLN A 64 -2.66 -11.06 1.27
C GLN A 64 -1.93 -9.73 0.99
N VAL A 65 -1.11 -9.25 1.91
CA VAL A 65 -0.23 -8.10 1.67
C VAL A 65 0.91 -8.51 0.74
N GLY A 66 1.22 -7.64 -0.22
CA GLY A 66 2.39 -7.77 -1.08
C GLY A 66 3.37 -6.64 -0.85
N ILE A 67 4.60 -6.95 -0.48
CA ILE A 67 5.70 -5.99 -0.33
C ILE A 67 6.75 -6.30 -1.39
N ALA A 68 6.92 -5.42 -2.36
CA ALA A 68 7.94 -5.60 -3.39
C ALA A 68 9.36 -5.40 -2.82
N GLY A 69 10.37 -5.75 -3.60
CA GLY A 69 11.76 -5.82 -3.13
C GLY A 69 12.31 -4.50 -2.61
N SER A 70 13.30 -4.60 -1.72
CA SER A 70 14.09 -3.48 -1.20
C SER A 70 13.30 -2.41 -0.42
N CYS A 71 12.15 -2.77 0.14
CA CYS A 71 11.39 -1.90 1.02
C CYS A 71 11.96 -1.89 2.43
N VAL A 72 11.91 -0.71 3.07
CA VAL A 72 12.23 -0.53 4.48
C VAL A 72 10.95 -0.15 5.22
N ILE A 73 10.51 -1.00 6.10
CA ILE A 73 9.34 -0.82 6.95
C ILE A 73 9.83 -0.56 8.37
N GLY A 74 9.48 0.56 8.94
CA GLY A 74 9.86 0.96 10.29
C GLY A 74 9.22 0.09 11.38
N ASP A 75 9.42 0.48 12.62
CA ASP A 75 8.88 -0.25 13.77
C ASP A 75 7.37 0.03 13.96
N ARG A 76 6.64 -0.96 14.47
CA ARG A 76 5.21 -0.86 14.82
C ARG A 76 4.30 -0.42 13.68
N VAL A 77 4.70 -0.71 12.45
CA VAL A 77 3.88 -0.42 11.26
C VAL A 77 2.78 -1.46 11.13
N VAL A 78 1.58 -1.00 10.82
CA VAL A 78 0.44 -1.85 10.50
C VAL A 78 0.16 -1.77 9.00
N ILE A 79 0.20 -2.92 8.32
CA ILE A 79 -0.16 -3.03 6.91
C ILE A 79 -1.40 -3.92 6.82
N ALA A 80 -2.53 -3.29 6.55
CA ALA A 80 -3.82 -3.97 6.51
C ALA A 80 -4.00 -4.81 5.23
N GLY A 81 -4.96 -5.72 5.28
CA GLY A 81 -5.11 -6.78 4.28
C GLY A 81 -5.21 -6.30 2.83
N GLN A 82 -4.62 -7.07 1.94
CA GLN A 82 -4.60 -6.82 0.48
C GLN A 82 -3.90 -5.50 0.07
N ALA A 83 -3.13 -4.87 0.95
CA ALA A 83 -2.33 -3.72 0.55
C ALA A 83 -1.13 -4.17 -0.28
N GLY A 84 -0.76 -3.37 -1.28
CA GLY A 84 0.38 -3.60 -2.14
C GLY A 84 1.38 -2.44 -2.05
N LEU A 85 2.65 -2.75 -1.82
CA LEU A 85 3.74 -1.78 -1.76
C LEU A 85 4.66 -1.96 -2.96
N ALA A 86 4.90 -0.87 -3.69
CA ALA A 86 5.91 -0.85 -4.75
C ALA A 86 7.31 -1.03 -4.15
N ASP A 87 8.28 -1.30 -5.00
CA ASP A 87 9.68 -1.51 -4.61
C ASP A 87 10.37 -0.24 -4.09
N HIS A 88 11.46 -0.44 -3.32
CA HIS A 88 12.33 0.64 -2.82
C HIS A 88 11.62 1.72 -1.98
N LEU A 89 10.56 1.38 -1.26
CA LEU A 89 9.84 2.33 -0.41
C LEU A 89 10.35 2.31 1.03
N ASN A 90 10.26 3.49 1.65
CA ASN A 90 10.48 3.66 3.08
C ASN A 90 9.15 4.04 3.75
N ILE A 91 8.68 3.22 4.67
CA ILE A 91 7.51 3.50 5.51
C ILE A 91 8.01 3.72 6.93
N GLY A 92 7.84 4.93 7.43
CA GLY A 92 8.33 5.29 8.76
C GLY A 92 7.53 4.64 9.90
N ASP A 93 8.13 4.64 11.09
CA ASP A 93 7.58 4.02 12.30
C ASP A 93 6.14 4.45 12.61
N ASP A 94 5.41 3.59 13.30
CA ASP A 94 4.04 3.86 13.77
C ASP A 94 3.04 4.22 12.67
N SER A 95 3.33 3.88 11.40
CA SER A 95 2.46 4.16 10.27
C SER A 95 1.41 3.07 10.08
N ILE A 96 0.29 3.46 9.48
CA ILE A 96 -0.82 2.56 9.14
C ILE A 96 -1.10 2.63 7.64
N ILE A 97 -0.97 1.52 6.96
CA ILE A 97 -1.37 1.33 5.58
C ILE A 97 -2.75 0.65 5.60
N ALA A 98 -3.77 1.36 5.15
CA ALA A 98 -5.14 0.82 5.15
C ALA A 98 -5.31 -0.33 4.14
N ALA A 99 -6.36 -1.12 4.35
CA ALA A 99 -6.66 -2.26 3.47
C ALA A 99 -6.82 -1.83 2.01
N GLN A 100 -6.33 -2.69 1.11
CA GLN A 100 -6.36 -2.49 -0.35
C GLN A 100 -5.65 -1.21 -0.83
N ALA A 101 -4.79 -0.61 -0.01
CA ALA A 101 -4.02 0.56 -0.43
C ALA A 101 -2.91 0.16 -1.41
N GLY A 102 -2.82 0.89 -2.53
CA GLY A 102 -1.71 0.80 -3.49
C GLY A 102 -0.64 1.85 -3.18
N VAL A 103 0.44 1.43 -2.51
CA VAL A 103 1.50 2.33 -2.05
C VAL A 103 2.57 2.47 -3.11
N SER A 104 2.69 3.64 -3.72
CA SER A 104 3.65 3.93 -4.80
C SER A 104 4.75 4.94 -4.42
N LYS A 105 4.77 5.42 -3.18
CA LYS A 105 5.78 6.35 -2.65
C LYS A 105 6.02 6.14 -1.16
N SER A 106 7.17 6.59 -0.69
CA SER A 106 7.54 6.56 0.74
C SER A 106 6.69 7.51 1.58
N PHE A 107 6.51 7.15 2.86
CA PHE A 107 5.76 7.95 3.82
C PHE A 107 6.53 8.08 5.14
N PRO A 108 6.54 9.27 5.77
CA PRO A 108 7.19 9.49 7.06
C PRO A 108 6.48 8.74 8.19
N ALA A 109 7.13 8.67 9.35
CA ALA A 109 6.56 8.06 10.55
C ALA A 109 5.17 8.64 10.92
N LYS A 110 4.34 7.80 11.53
CA LYS A 110 2.97 8.14 11.99
C LYS A 110 2.01 8.54 10.86
N SER A 111 2.30 8.10 9.64
CA SER A 111 1.40 8.31 8.50
C SER A 111 0.24 7.31 8.52
N ILE A 112 -0.96 7.81 8.21
CA ILE A 112 -2.12 6.95 7.91
C ILE A 112 -2.47 7.18 6.45
N VAL A 113 -2.28 6.15 5.63
CA VAL A 113 -2.45 6.22 4.18
C VAL A 113 -3.51 5.25 3.70
N ILE A 114 -4.25 5.64 2.67
CA ILE A 114 -5.41 4.93 2.16
C ILE A 114 -5.56 5.19 0.66
N GLY A 115 -6.16 4.27 -0.04
CA GLY A 115 -6.52 4.43 -1.45
C GLY A 115 -5.50 3.83 -2.42
N SER A 116 -5.86 3.88 -3.69
CA SER A 116 -5.03 3.42 -4.80
C SER A 116 -5.04 4.48 -5.92
N PRO A 117 -3.94 5.21 -6.12
CA PRO A 117 -2.70 5.16 -5.33
C PRO A 117 -2.92 5.62 -3.89
N ALA A 118 -2.13 5.11 -2.94
CA ALA A 118 -2.25 5.45 -1.53
C ALA A 118 -1.90 6.92 -1.27
N MET A 119 -2.73 7.56 -0.45
CA MET A 119 -2.53 8.95 -0.05
C MET A 119 -2.86 9.14 1.43
N PRO A 120 -2.42 10.22 2.06
CA PRO A 120 -2.80 10.56 3.43
C PRO A 120 -4.32 10.60 3.57
N ARG A 121 -4.85 10.04 4.67
CA ARG A 121 -6.29 9.94 4.92
C ARG A 121 -7.03 11.28 4.73
N LYS A 122 -6.44 12.38 5.21
CA LYS A 122 -7.04 13.72 5.08
C LYS A 122 -7.21 14.15 3.62
N GLU A 123 -6.23 13.84 2.78
CA GLU A 123 -6.28 14.15 1.35
C GLU A 123 -7.33 13.28 0.64
N PHE A 124 -7.38 11.99 0.96
CA PHE A 124 -8.38 11.08 0.41
C PHE A 124 -9.80 11.56 0.71
N ILE A 125 -10.10 11.89 1.96
CA ILE A 125 -11.43 12.38 2.37
C ILE A 125 -11.76 13.68 1.62
N LYS A 126 -10.79 14.59 1.47
CA LYS A 126 -10.98 15.84 0.73
C LYS A 126 -11.30 15.57 -0.74
N GLN A 127 -10.57 14.64 -1.38
CA GLN A 127 -10.84 14.27 -2.77
C GLN A 127 -12.23 13.65 -2.95
N MET A 128 -12.61 12.72 -2.06
CA MET A 128 -13.94 12.09 -2.11
C MET A 128 -15.06 13.11 -1.96
N LYS A 129 -14.88 14.10 -1.08
CA LYS A 129 -15.84 15.20 -0.92
C LYS A 129 -15.92 16.04 -2.20
N LEU A 130 -14.80 16.44 -2.78
CA LEU A 130 -14.77 17.20 -4.04
C LEU A 130 -15.44 16.44 -5.19
N MET A 131 -15.23 15.14 -5.31
CA MET A 131 -15.89 14.30 -6.31
C MET A 131 -17.42 14.32 -6.13
N LYS A 132 -17.90 14.22 -4.88
CA LYS A 132 -19.34 14.28 -4.57
C LYS A 132 -19.92 15.65 -4.91
N ASP A 133 -19.28 16.73 -4.47
CA ASP A 133 -19.73 18.10 -4.73
C ASP A 133 -19.75 18.41 -6.24
N ALA A 134 -18.77 17.93 -7.00
CA ALA A 134 -18.72 18.04 -8.47
C ALA A 134 -19.88 17.28 -9.13
N ALA A 135 -20.20 16.09 -8.69
CA ALA A 135 -21.33 15.31 -9.22
C ALA A 135 -22.69 16.02 -8.97
N ASP A 136 -22.86 16.59 -7.77
CA ASP A 136 -24.06 17.36 -7.41
C ASP A 136 -24.17 18.65 -8.27
N LEU A 137 -23.04 19.32 -8.50
CA LEU A 137 -22.98 20.51 -9.36
C LEU A 137 -23.35 20.18 -10.81
N ILE A 138 -22.78 19.11 -11.37
CA ILE A 138 -23.09 18.62 -12.73
C ILE A 138 -24.59 18.27 -12.85
N SER A 139 -25.15 17.63 -11.84
CA SER A 139 -26.58 17.29 -11.81
C SER A 139 -27.47 18.54 -11.86
N LYS A 140 -27.13 19.57 -11.07
CA LYS A 140 -27.82 20.87 -11.06
C LYS A 140 -27.69 21.56 -12.41
N PHE A 141 -26.52 21.58 -13.02
CA PHE A 141 -26.30 22.15 -14.38
C PHE A 141 -27.15 21.44 -15.43
N LYS A 142 -27.16 20.09 -15.45
CA LYS A 142 -27.99 19.34 -16.41
C LYS A 142 -29.48 19.67 -16.29
N LYS A 143 -29.96 19.83 -15.04
CA LYS A 143 -31.37 20.22 -14.78
C LYS A 143 -31.64 21.65 -15.27
N TYR A 144 -30.73 22.58 -15.05
CA TYR A 144 -30.84 23.97 -15.51
C TYR A 144 -30.81 24.08 -17.05
N PHE A 145 -29.93 23.36 -17.73
CA PHE A 145 -29.86 23.32 -19.19
C PHE A 145 -31.12 22.68 -19.81
N LYS A 146 -31.65 21.58 -19.25
CA LYS A 146 -32.92 21.01 -19.71
C LYS A 146 -34.08 22.01 -19.64
N ILE A 147 -34.18 22.75 -18.56
CA ILE A 147 -35.20 23.80 -18.39
C ILE A 147 -35.01 24.90 -19.45
N LYS A 148 -33.77 25.33 -19.70
CA LYS A 148 -33.49 26.42 -20.66
C LYS A 148 -33.77 26.03 -22.12
N TYR A 149 -33.54 24.77 -22.49
CA TYR A 149 -33.88 24.27 -23.83
C TYR A 149 -35.38 24.03 -23.99
N PHE A 150 -36.08 23.63 -22.96
CA PHE A 150 -37.55 23.43 -23.01
C PHE A 150 -38.28 24.75 -23.30
N PHE A 151 -37.83 25.85 -22.71
CA PHE A 151 -38.42 27.17 -22.97
C PHE A 151 -38.02 27.80 -24.33
N LYS A 152 -37.01 27.25 -25.02
CA LYS A 152 -36.56 27.77 -26.33
C LYS A 152 -37.32 27.14 -27.51
N PHE A 153 -38.01 26.03 -27.29
CA PHE A 153 -38.82 25.34 -28.32
C PHE A 153 -40.34 25.60 -28.19
N CYS A 154 -40.76 26.39 -27.20
CA CYS A 154 -42.17 26.77 -27.01
C CYS A 154 -42.45 28.26 -27.41
N LYS A 155 -41.70 28.81 -28.40
CA LYS A 155 -42.02 30.10 -29.02
C LYS A 155 -42.25 29.93 -30.51
#